data_c5311f108edc32e82d30d5fe16525d32
#
_entry.id   c5311f108edc32e82d30d5fe16525d32
#
_cell.length_a   1.000
_cell.length_b   1.000
_cell.length_c   1.000
_cell.angle_alpha   90.00
_cell.angle_beta   90.00
_cell.angle_gamma   90.00
#
_symmetry.space_group_name_H-M   'P 1'
#
loop_
_entity.id
_entity.type
_entity.pdbx_description
1 polymer ?
#
loop_
_entity_poly.entity_id
_entity_poly.type
_entity_poly.pdbx_seq_one_letter_code
_entity_poly.pdbx_strand_id
1 'polypeptide(L)'
;IMGAKRFGMKKFYVSPIFPLILGIVAFGVLSVQLVFVTNTLVTLFLLLLILGSYILLFIHQRDYYSRSEVEQIQYVNHQAEESLTTLLEQMPVWVIKLDLSSGEVEWFNPYAELILTNEVGEIDVALIQTIIKASVGNPGSYATLGETRYSVHMDKVSGVLYFFDVSGEYEANVELVTSRPVIGIVSVDNYDDLEDETSESDISHINSFVANFVSEFAGKHAMFSRRVSMDRFYLFTDYTVLEGLMNDKFSVIDAFREEAKQRQLPLTLSMGFSYGDGNHDEIGKVALLNLNLAEVRGG
;
A
#
# COMPACT_ATOMS: atom_id res chain seq x y z
N ILE A 1 -17.55 -17.19 -13.31
CA ILE A 1 -18.71 -18.04 -13.58
C ILE A 1 -18.18 -19.29 -14.27
N MET A 2 -17.74 -20.28 -13.50
CA MET A 2 -17.38 -21.58 -14.05
C MET A 2 -18.12 -22.64 -13.25
N GLY A 3 -18.94 -23.41 -13.95
CA GLY A 3 -19.80 -24.41 -13.39
C GLY A 3 -19.03 -25.56 -12.74
N ALA A 4 -19.27 -25.74 -11.46
CA ALA A 4 -18.86 -26.95 -10.75
C ALA A 4 -19.48 -28.17 -11.43
N LYS A 5 -18.68 -28.92 -12.16
CA LYS A 5 -19.06 -30.29 -12.59
C LYS A 5 -19.23 -31.13 -11.34
N ARG A 6 -20.46 -31.35 -10.96
CA ARG A 6 -20.84 -32.39 -9.99
C ARG A 6 -20.37 -33.74 -10.53
N PHE A 7 -19.24 -34.21 -10.03
CA PHE A 7 -18.87 -35.62 -10.13
C PHE A 7 -19.89 -36.40 -9.31
N GLY A 8 -20.86 -37.01 -10.01
CA GLY A 8 -21.82 -37.89 -9.41
C GLY A 8 -21.14 -39.18 -8.96
N MET A 9 -20.54 -39.18 -7.78
CA MET A 9 -20.27 -40.46 -7.09
C MET A 9 -21.62 -41.15 -6.85
N LYS A 10 -21.86 -42.27 -7.52
CA LYS A 10 -22.93 -43.18 -7.16
C LYS A 10 -22.66 -43.64 -5.73
N LYS A 11 -23.21 -42.91 -4.76
CA LYS A 11 -23.31 -43.38 -3.39
C LYS A 11 -24.07 -44.69 -3.46
N PHE A 12 -23.38 -45.84 -3.31
CA PHE A 12 -24.02 -47.08 -2.90
C PHE A 12 -24.53 -46.81 -1.47
N TYR A 13 -25.70 -46.20 -1.41
CA TYR A 13 -26.47 -46.15 -0.18
C TYR A 13 -26.82 -47.61 0.15
N VAL A 14 -26.05 -48.22 1.05
CA VAL A 14 -26.65 -49.34 1.81
C VAL A 14 -27.77 -48.66 2.58
N SER A 15 -28.94 -48.73 2.02
CA SER A 15 -30.13 -48.08 2.56
C SER A 15 -30.25 -48.50 4.02
N PRO A 16 -30.55 -47.57 4.95
CA PRO A 16 -30.87 -47.95 6.34
C PRO A 16 -32.01 -48.98 6.44
N ILE A 17 -32.69 -49.24 5.32
CA ILE A 17 -33.68 -50.27 5.12
C ILE A 17 -33.07 -51.70 5.17
N PHE A 18 -31.78 -51.90 4.83
CA PHE A 18 -31.15 -53.20 4.80
C PHE A 18 -31.11 -53.91 6.16
N PRO A 19 -30.72 -53.31 7.28
CA PRO A 19 -30.82 -53.90 8.60
C PRO A 19 -32.27 -54.15 9.02
N LEU A 20 -33.21 -53.29 8.56
CA LEU A 20 -34.63 -53.47 8.83
C LEU A 20 -35.19 -54.69 8.08
N ILE A 21 -34.81 -54.88 6.81
CA ILE A 21 -35.15 -56.08 6.03
C ILE A 21 -34.58 -57.35 6.67
N LEU A 22 -33.31 -57.29 7.11
CA LEU A 22 -32.65 -58.41 7.78
C LEU A 22 -33.35 -58.75 9.10
N GLY A 23 -33.80 -57.76 9.87
CA GLY A 23 -34.60 -57.92 11.09
C GLY A 23 -35.96 -58.55 10.82
N ILE A 24 -36.66 -58.17 9.75
CA ILE A 24 -37.92 -58.72 9.36
C ILE A 24 -37.79 -60.22 8.94
N VAL A 25 -36.71 -60.51 8.17
CA VAL A 25 -36.42 -61.90 7.76
C VAL A 25 -36.08 -62.74 8.98
N ALA A 26 -35.30 -62.29 9.90
CA ALA A 26 -34.95 -62.97 11.14
C ALA A 26 -36.18 -63.23 12.02
N PHE A 27 -37.09 -62.26 12.14
CA PHE A 27 -38.34 -62.40 12.88
C PHE A 27 -39.29 -63.41 12.21
N GLY A 28 -39.34 -63.43 10.87
CA GLY A 28 -40.11 -64.39 10.09
C GLY A 28 -39.60 -65.81 10.33
N VAL A 29 -38.29 -66.05 10.27
CA VAL A 29 -37.65 -67.33 10.54
C VAL A 29 -37.93 -67.78 11.98
N LEU A 30 -37.87 -66.91 12.96
CA LEU A 30 -38.16 -67.19 14.35
C LEU A 30 -39.67 -67.60 14.55
N SER A 31 -40.56 -66.88 13.88
CA SER A 31 -41.99 -67.11 13.96
C SER A 31 -42.37 -68.50 13.37
N VAL A 32 -41.75 -68.85 12.23
CA VAL A 32 -41.98 -70.20 11.59
C VAL A 32 -41.43 -71.33 12.50
N GLN A 33 -40.29 -71.12 13.15
CA GLN A 33 -39.71 -72.12 14.06
C GLN A 33 -40.50 -72.29 15.38
N LEU A 34 -41.17 -71.26 15.86
CA LEU A 34 -42.01 -71.29 17.03
C LEU A 34 -43.25 -72.20 16.80
N VAL A 35 -43.69 -72.25 15.55
CA VAL A 35 -44.86 -73.11 15.15
C VAL A 35 -44.44 -74.54 14.91
N PHE A 36 -43.21 -74.84 14.49
CA PHE A 36 -42.69 -76.19 14.21
C PHE A 36 -41.62 -76.63 15.22
N VAL A 37 -41.92 -76.63 16.48
CA VAL A 37 -41.03 -77.01 17.58
C VAL A 37 -40.24 -78.25 17.30
N THR A 38 -38.88 -78.23 17.29
CA THR A 38 -38.15 -79.37 17.85
C THR A 38 -36.65 -79.16 18.09
N ASN A 39 -36.04 -78.01 17.84
CA ASN A 39 -34.62 -77.98 18.17
C ASN A 39 -34.14 -76.57 18.62
N THR A 40 -34.21 -76.28 19.91
CA THR A 40 -33.74 -75.06 20.56
C THR A 40 -32.28 -74.74 20.25
N LEU A 41 -31.46 -75.78 19.99
CA LEU A 41 -30.03 -75.59 19.62
C LEU A 41 -29.88 -75.04 18.20
N VAL A 42 -30.73 -75.43 17.23
CA VAL A 42 -30.68 -74.97 15.84
C VAL A 42 -31.17 -73.52 15.78
N THR A 43 -32.17 -73.12 16.56
CA THR A 43 -32.62 -71.73 16.66
C THR A 43 -31.60 -70.86 17.26
N LEU A 44 -30.92 -71.30 18.32
CA LEU A 44 -29.85 -70.56 18.95
C LEU A 44 -28.67 -70.32 18.00
N PHE A 45 -28.28 -71.35 17.25
CA PHE A 45 -27.21 -71.27 16.26
C PHE A 45 -27.54 -70.30 15.11
N LEU A 46 -28.75 -70.30 14.59
CA LEU A 46 -29.20 -69.39 13.56
C LEU A 46 -29.26 -67.95 14.08
N LEU A 47 -29.67 -67.71 15.33
CA LEU A 47 -29.67 -66.42 15.95
C LEU A 47 -28.21 -65.84 16.12
N LEU A 48 -27.28 -66.72 16.50
CA LEU A 48 -25.88 -66.35 16.60
C LEU A 48 -25.27 -66.01 15.24
N LEU A 49 -25.61 -66.72 14.17
CA LEU A 49 -25.17 -66.41 12.81
C LEU A 49 -25.73 -65.08 12.33
N ILE A 50 -27.02 -64.81 12.59
CA ILE A 50 -27.65 -63.52 12.23
C ILE A 50 -27.00 -62.38 13.00
N LEU A 51 -26.77 -62.53 14.31
CA LEU A 51 -26.09 -61.54 15.15
C LEU A 51 -24.65 -61.30 14.68
N GLY A 52 -23.92 -62.39 14.39
CA GLY A 52 -22.56 -62.28 13.85
C GLY A 52 -22.49 -61.55 12.52
N SER A 53 -23.43 -61.84 11.59
CA SER A 53 -23.49 -61.13 10.32
C SER A 53 -23.85 -59.65 10.49
N TYR A 54 -24.74 -59.34 11.43
CA TYR A 54 -25.08 -57.94 11.75
C TYR A 54 -23.88 -57.17 12.32
N ILE A 55 -23.13 -57.78 13.25
CA ILE A 55 -21.93 -57.18 13.84
C ILE A 55 -20.87 -56.95 12.74
N LEU A 56 -20.64 -57.90 11.86
CA LEU A 56 -19.72 -57.78 10.74
C LEU A 56 -20.10 -56.65 9.78
N LEU A 57 -21.38 -56.58 9.43
CA LEU A 57 -21.90 -55.49 8.59
C LEU A 57 -21.76 -54.12 9.28
N PHE A 58 -22.05 -54.06 10.58
CA PHE A 58 -21.89 -52.83 11.36
C PHE A 58 -20.42 -52.33 11.41
N ILE A 59 -19.48 -53.24 11.67
CA ILE A 59 -18.05 -52.96 11.67
C ILE A 59 -17.61 -52.48 10.29
N HIS A 60 -17.98 -53.20 9.24
CA HIS A 60 -17.65 -52.85 7.85
C HIS A 60 -18.21 -51.48 7.46
N GLN A 61 -19.45 -51.19 7.84
CA GLN A 61 -20.09 -49.91 7.57
C GLN A 61 -19.39 -48.75 8.34
N ARG A 62 -19.05 -49.00 9.60
CA ARG A 62 -18.30 -48.02 10.43
C ARG A 62 -16.94 -47.69 9.82
N ASP A 63 -16.19 -48.70 9.42
CA ASP A 63 -14.86 -48.52 8.81
C ASP A 63 -14.94 -47.80 7.46
N TYR A 64 -16.00 -48.09 6.68
CA TYR A 64 -16.24 -47.41 5.42
C TYR A 64 -16.52 -45.91 5.62
N TYR A 65 -17.38 -45.54 6.56
CA TYR A 65 -17.67 -44.13 6.87
C TYR A 65 -16.45 -43.41 7.43
N SER A 66 -15.74 -44.03 8.34
CA SER A 66 -14.54 -43.43 8.95
C SER A 66 -13.45 -43.15 7.89
N ARG A 67 -13.21 -44.07 6.96
CA ARG A 67 -12.24 -43.86 5.87
C ARG A 67 -12.69 -42.77 4.92
N SER A 68 -13.98 -42.73 4.55
CA SER A 68 -14.48 -41.68 3.64
C SER A 68 -14.44 -40.30 4.24
N GLU A 69 -14.63 -40.15 5.55
CA GLU A 69 -14.46 -38.85 6.25
C GLU A 69 -13.01 -38.41 6.28
N VAL A 70 -12.09 -39.32 6.60
CA VAL A 70 -10.65 -39.02 6.60
C VAL A 70 -10.16 -38.63 5.20
N GLU A 71 -10.55 -39.35 4.16
CA GLU A 71 -10.22 -39.03 2.77
C GLU A 71 -10.78 -37.67 2.34
N GLN A 72 -12.01 -37.34 2.75
CA GLN A 72 -12.60 -36.01 2.46
C GLN A 72 -11.86 -34.89 3.17
N ILE A 73 -11.50 -35.07 4.44
CA ILE A 73 -10.74 -34.09 5.20
C ILE A 73 -9.34 -33.89 4.58
N GLN A 74 -8.67 -34.99 4.23
CA GLN A 74 -7.35 -34.91 3.56
C GLN A 74 -7.45 -34.20 2.20
N TYR A 75 -8.47 -34.50 1.40
CA TYR A 75 -8.69 -33.85 0.12
C TYR A 75 -8.93 -32.35 0.27
N VAL A 76 -9.81 -31.95 1.22
CA VAL A 76 -10.09 -30.53 1.48
C VAL A 76 -8.85 -29.80 2.00
N ASN A 77 -8.10 -30.42 2.90
CA ASN A 77 -6.85 -29.84 3.40
C ASN A 77 -5.82 -29.67 2.28
N HIS A 78 -5.62 -30.70 1.46
CA HIS A 78 -4.70 -30.62 0.33
C HIS A 78 -5.12 -29.55 -0.69
N GLN A 79 -6.39 -29.46 -1.01
CA GLN A 79 -6.91 -28.40 -1.88
C GLN A 79 -6.76 -27.00 -1.26
N ALA A 80 -6.91 -26.88 0.05
CA ALA A 80 -6.68 -25.62 0.76
C ALA A 80 -5.19 -25.23 0.75
N GLU A 81 -4.29 -26.19 0.98
CA GLU A 81 -2.84 -25.98 0.90
C GLU A 81 -2.39 -25.59 -0.51
N GLU A 82 -2.86 -26.29 -1.56
CA GLU A 82 -2.57 -25.91 -2.94
C GLU A 82 -3.09 -24.52 -3.28
N SER A 83 -4.30 -24.19 -2.83
CA SER A 83 -4.88 -22.86 -3.06
C SER A 83 -4.10 -21.76 -2.34
N LEU A 84 -3.69 -22.00 -1.10
CA LEU A 84 -2.86 -21.06 -0.33
C LEU A 84 -1.48 -20.87 -0.97
N THR A 85 -0.84 -21.94 -1.40
CA THR A 85 0.45 -21.89 -2.09
C THR A 85 0.33 -21.08 -3.38
N THR A 86 -0.67 -21.37 -4.21
CA THR A 86 -0.92 -20.62 -5.44
C THR A 86 -1.19 -19.14 -5.19
N LEU A 87 -1.95 -18.80 -4.13
CA LEU A 87 -2.19 -17.41 -3.75
C LEU A 87 -0.90 -16.71 -3.32
N LEU A 88 -0.08 -17.37 -2.49
CA LEU A 88 1.20 -16.82 -2.03
C LEU A 88 2.21 -16.63 -3.18
N GLU A 89 2.18 -17.54 -4.18
CA GLU A 89 3.01 -17.43 -5.38
C GLU A 89 2.59 -16.27 -6.32
N GLN A 90 1.30 -15.97 -6.37
CA GLN A 90 0.75 -14.93 -7.24
C GLN A 90 0.64 -13.56 -6.56
N MET A 91 0.78 -13.49 -5.25
CA MET A 91 0.74 -12.22 -4.53
C MET A 91 2.00 -11.37 -4.81
N PRO A 92 1.86 -10.15 -5.32
CA PRO A 92 2.98 -9.23 -5.50
C PRO A 92 3.38 -8.57 -4.17
N VAL A 93 3.47 -9.39 -3.13
CA VAL A 93 3.82 -8.99 -1.77
C VAL A 93 4.89 -9.94 -1.28
N TRP A 94 6.00 -9.43 -0.75
CA TRP A 94 6.98 -10.28 -0.13
C TRP A 94 6.52 -10.68 1.25
N VAL A 95 6.56 -11.95 1.50
CA VAL A 95 6.22 -12.53 2.79
C VAL A 95 7.41 -13.32 3.29
N ILE A 96 7.91 -12.95 4.46
CA ILE A 96 9.06 -13.59 5.12
C ILE A 96 8.63 -13.98 6.51
N LYS A 97 8.83 -15.24 6.87
CA LYS A 97 8.62 -15.73 8.23
C LYS A 97 9.95 -15.89 8.95
N LEU A 98 10.06 -15.31 10.12
CA LEU A 98 11.21 -15.38 11.00
C LEU A 98 10.92 -16.27 12.20
N ASP A 99 11.91 -17.01 12.63
CA ASP A 99 11.93 -17.55 13.99
C ASP A 99 12.21 -16.40 14.98
N LEU A 100 11.24 -16.10 15.82
CA LEU A 100 11.34 -15.02 16.80
C LEU A 100 12.40 -15.26 17.88
N SER A 101 12.86 -16.49 18.06
CA SER A 101 13.86 -16.85 19.06
C SER A 101 15.29 -16.68 18.54
N SER A 102 15.56 -17.05 17.30
CA SER A 102 16.87 -16.96 16.66
C SER A 102 17.04 -15.72 15.78
N GLY A 103 15.94 -15.16 15.28
CA GLY A 103 15.94 -14.10 14.27
C GLY A 103 16.32 -14.59 12.87
N GLU A 104 16.35 -15.92 12.66
CA GLU A 104 16.64 -16.53 11.37
C GLU A 104 15.39 -16.62 10.51
N VAL A 105 15.59 -16.65 9.19
CA VAL A 105 14.50 -16.83 8.23
C VAL A 105 14.05 -18.29 8.23
N GLU A 106 12.79 -18.53 8.61
CA GLU A 106 12.18 -19.86 8.62
C GLU A 106 11.60 -20.19 7.23
N TRP A 107 10.98 -19.20 6.58
CA TRP A 107 10.34 -19.36 5.29
C TRP A 107 10.12 -18.02 4.60
N PHE A 108 10.05 -18.03 3.27
CA PHE A 108 9.66 -16.90 2.44
C PHE A 108 8.89 -17.38 1.20
N ASN A 109 8.07 -16.51 0.64
CA ASN A 109 7.33 -16.84 -0.59
C ASN A 109 8.23 -16.66 -1.84
N PRO A 110 7.89 -17.28 -2.99
CA PRO A 110 8.70 -17.20 -4.21
C PRO A 110 8.95 -15.77 -4.71
N TYR A 111 8.02 -14.84 -4.41
CA TYR A 111 8.20 -13.44 -4.78
C TYR A 111 9.30 -12.76 -3.96
N ALA A 112 9.46 -13.12 -2.69
CA ALA A 112 10.54 -12.65 -1.84
C ALA A 112 11.90 -13.27 -2.23
N GLU A 113 11.91 -14.49 -2.77
CA GLU A 113 13.11 -15.18 -3.22
C GLU A 113 13.88 -14.38 -4.27
N LEU A 114 13.17 -13.75 -5.21
CA LEU A 114 13.75 -12.96 -6.30
C LEU A 114 14.64 -11.80 -5.83
N ILE A 115 14.43 -11.31 -4.62
CA ILE A 115 15.13 -10.13 -4.10
C ILE A 115 16.04 -10.47 -2.96
N LEU A 116 15.72 -11.53 -2.20
CA LEU A 116 16.54 -12.00 -1.08
C LEU A 116 17.70 -12.86 -1.51
N THR A 117 17.74 -13.32 -2.76
CA THR A 117 18.86 -14.11 -3.29
C THR A 117 19.85 -13.21 -4.01
N ASN A 118 21.13 -13.43 -3.71
CA ASN A 118 22.24 -12.79 -4.42
C ASN A 118 22.41 -13.38 -5.84
N GLU A 119 23.33 -12.83 -6.63
CA GLU A 119 23.64 -13.31 -7.98
C GLU A 119 24.09 -14.80 -8.04
N VAL A 120 24.49 -15.36 -6.92
CA VAL A 120 24.93 -16.77 -6.78
C VAL A 120 23.76 -17.68 -6.38
N GLY A 121 22.57 -17.12 -6.10
CA GLY A 121 21.39 -17.87 -5.67
C GLY A 121 21.37 -18.19 -4.18
N GLU A 122 22.23 -17.54 -3.38
CA GLU A 122 22.22 -17.68 -1.92
C GLU A 122 21.46 -16.53 -1.26
N ILE A 123 20.83 -16.81 -0.13
CA ILE A 123 20.08 -15.81 0.64
C ILE A 123 21.03 -14.74 1.19
N ASP A 124 20.75 -13.47 0.90
CA ASP A 124 21.48 -12.34 1.46
C ASP A 124 21.04 -12.07 2.92
N VAL A 125 21.68 -12.79 3.85
CA VAL A 125 21.41 -12.67 5.29
C VAL A 125 21.70 -11.27 5.81
N ALA A 126 22.66 -10.55 5.24
CA ALA A 126 23.00 -9.18 5.66
C ALA A 126 21.89 -8.19 5.30
N LEU A 127 21.32 -8.33 4.11
CA LEU A 127 20.15 -7.57 3.65
C LEU A 127 18.97 -7.81 4.59
N ILE A 128 18.65 -9.06 4.87
CA ILE A 128 17.55 -9.45 5.77
C ILE A 128 17.72 -8.85 7.16
N GLN A 129 18.91 -8.96 7.75
CA GLN A 129 19.19 -8.37 9.07
C GLN A 129 19.05 -6.84 9.07
N THR A 130 19.44 -6.19 7.99
CA THR A 130 19.26 -4.73 7.84
C THR A 130 17.80 -4.36 7.81
N ILE A 131 17.00 -5.10 7.05
CA ILE A 131 15.56 -4.93 6.95
C ILE A 131 14.87 -5.16 8.30
N ILE A 132 15.23 -6.24 9.00
CA ILE A 132 14.69 -6.58 10.33
C ILE A 132 14.98 -5.44 11.32
N LYS A 133 16.22 -4.95 11.37
CA LYS A 133 16.61 -3.85 12.26
C LYS A 133 15.83 -2.56 11.97
N ALA A 134 15.59 -2.26 10.69
CA ALA A 134 14.79 -1.12 10.29
C ALA A 134 13.31 -1.28 10.67
N SER A 135 12.78 -2.50 10.64
CA SER A 135 11.36 -2.81 10.82
C SER A 135 10.94 -2.99 12.29
N VAL A 136 11.84 -3.46 13.15
CA VAL A 136 11.53 -3.74 14.57
C VAL A 136 11.26 -2.48 15.39
N GLY A 137 11.74 -1.31 14.93
CA GLY A 137 11.64 -0.04 15.65
C GLY A 137 10.31 0.70 15.52
N ASN A 138 9.60 0.58 14.38
CA ASN A 138 8.36 1.33 14.10
C ASN A 138 7.38 0.49 13.28
N PRO A 139 6.13 0.34 13.69
CA PRO A 139 5.07 -0.18 12.82
C PRO A 139 4.85 0.83 11.66
N GLY A 140 5.08 0.38 10.43
CA GLY A 140 5.01 1.22 9.23
C GLY A 140 6.34 1.84 8.81
N SER A 141 7.46 1.17 9.08
CA SER A 141 8.77 1.57 8.55
C SER A 141 8.84 1.33 7.03
N TYR A 142 9.55 2.24 6.37
CA TYR A 142 9.85 2.11 4.94
C TYR A 142 11.28 1.57 4.78
N ALA A 143 11.46 0.64 3.85
CA ALA A 143 12.77 0.17 3.42
C ALA A 143 12.96 0.50 1.94
N THR A 144 14.14 0.99 1.57
CA THR A 144 14.50 1.21 0.17
C THR A 144 15.50 0.14 -0.23
N LEU A 145 15.17 -0.63 -1.26
CA LEU A 145 15.98 -1.69 -1.80
C LEU A 145 16.20 -1.42 -3.29
N GLY A 146 17.41 -1.06 -3.66
CA GLY A 146 17.70 -0.52 -4.99
C GLY A 146 16.93 0.78 -5.24
N GLU A 147 16.16 0.82 -6.32
CA GLU A 147 15.31 1.97 -6.67
C GLU A 147 13.88 1.86 -6.12
N THR A 148 13.52 0.72 -5.55
CA THR A 148 12.15 0.43 -5.09
C THR A 148 11.97 0.72 -3.61
N ARG A 149 10.87 1.36 -3.26
CA ARG A 149 10.50 1.68 -1.87
C ARG A 149 9.39 0.76 -1.38
N TYR A 150 9.63 0.13 -0.24
CA TYR A 150 8.70 -0.82 0.38
C TYR A 150 8.18 -0.30 1.71
N SER A 151 6.89 -0.47 1.93
CA SER A 151 6.29 -0.40 3.27
C SER A 151 6.44 -1.75 3.94
N VAL A 152 7.05 -1.78 5.12
CA VAL A 152 7.34 -3.02 5.86
C VAL A 152 6.43 -3.13 7.07
N HIS A 153 5.73 -4.24 7.15
CA HIS A 153 4.83 -4.57 8.24
C HIS A 153 5.28 -5.87 8.91
N MET A 154 5.46 -5.84 10.23
CA MET A 154 5.83 -7.03 10.99
C MET A 154 4.70 -7.42 11.95
N ASP A 155 4.17 -8.61 11.80
CA ASP A 155 3.35 -9.24 12.83
C ASP A 155 4.28 -9.88 13.88
N LYS A 156 4.35 -9.24 15.04
CA LYS A 156 5.22 -9.67 16.16
C LYS A 156 4.76 -10.98 16.83
N VAL A 157 3.54 -11.42 16.59
CA VAL A 157 2.98 -12.65 17.18
C VAL A 157 3.40 -13.85 16.34
N SER A 158 3.23 -13.76 15.03
CA SER A 158 3.55 -14.84 14.10
C SER A 158 5.00 -14.79 13.57
N GLY A 159 5.72 -13.68 13.77
CA GLY A 159 7.06 -13.47 13.20
C GLY A 159 7.04 -13.26 11.69
N VAL A 160 5.89 -12.85 11.10
CA VAL A 160 5.76 -12.67 9.67
C VAL A 160 5.97 -11.21 9.30
N LEU A 161 6.84 -10.97 8.31
CA LEU A 161 7.05 -9.68 7.67
C LEU A 161 6.36 -9.64 6.32
N TYR A 162 5.71 -8.51 6.04
CA TYR A 162 5.07 -8.20 4.77
C TYR A 162 5.72 -6.95 4.17
N PHE A 163 6.07 -7.01 2.89
CA PHE A 163 6.63 -5.88 2.15
C PHE A 163 5.71 -5.54 0.99
N PHE A 164 5.24 -4.33 0.99
CA PHE A 164 4.39 -3.78 -0.07
C PHE A 164 5.20 -2.77 -0.86
N ASP A 165 5.28 -2.94 -2.17
CA ASP A 165 5.85 -1.92 -3.05
C ASP A 165 4.95 -0.68 -3.03
N VAL A 166 5.50 0.42 -2.53
CA VAL A 166 4.83 1.71 -2.43
C VAL A 166 5.54 2.78 -3.27
N SER A 167 6.40 2.38 -4.20
CA SER A 167 7.15 3.29 -5.06
C SER A 167 6.22 4.21 -5.84
N GLY A 168 5.20 3.66 -6.48
CA GLY A 168 4.22 4.45 -7.23
C GLY A 168 3.41 5.42 -6.37
N GLU A 169 3.01 5.01 -5.16
CA GLU A 169 2.32 5.90 -4.21
C GLU A 169 3.24 7.01 -3.72
N TYR A 170 4.49 6.67 -3.46
CA TYR A 170 5.49 7.64 -3.02
C TYR A 170 5.81 8.66 -4.11
N GLU A 171 6.06 8.21 -5.35
CA GLU A 171 6.29 9.06 -6.51
C GLU A 171 5.09 9.98 -6.77
N ALA A 172 3.88 9.44 -6.79
CA ALA A 172 2.66 10.22 -6.94
C ALA A 172 2.49 11.27 -5.83
N ASN A 173 2.84 10.93 -4.59
CA ASN A 173 2.77 11.86 -3.47
C ASN A 173 3.85 12.95 -3.57
N VAL A 174 5.05 12.60 -4.00
CA VAL A 174 6.12 13.58 -4.27
C VAL A 174 5.69 14.51 -5.41
N GLU A 175 5.17 13.98 -6.50
CA GLU A 175 4.65 14.77 -7.62
C GLU A 175 3.52 15.71 -7.16
N LEU A 176 2.59 15.20 -6.36
CA LEU A 176 1.51 16.00 -5.79
C LEU A 176 2.03 17.17 -4.93
N VAL A 177 3.06 16.93 -4.12
CA VAL A 177 3.66 17.97 -3.27
C VAL A 177 4.45 18.98 -4.11
N THR A 178 5.24 18.51 -5.07
CA THR A 178 6.10 19.36 -5.90
C THR A 178 5.31 20.18 -6.92
N SER A 179 4.17 19.68 -7.38
CA SER A 179 3.27 20.36 -8.32
C SER A 179 2.28 21.32 -7.65
N ARG A 180 2.33 21.49 -6.32
CA ARG A 180 1.45 22.45 -5.64
C ARG A 180 1.58 23.84 -6.21
N PRO A 181 0.45 24.51 -6.51
CA PRO A 181 0.48 25.86 -7.04
C PRO A 181 1.06 26.84 -6.02
N VAL A 182 1.93 27.69 -6.50
CA VAL A 182 2.55 28.77 -5.74
C VAL A 182 2.15 30.12 -6.33
N ILE A 183 1.73 31.02 -5.47
CA ILE A 183 1.53 32.42 -5.81
C ILE A 183 2.58 33.23 -5.08
N GLY A 184 3.37 33.98 -5.83
CA GLY A 184 4.29 34.98 -5.35
C GLY A 184 3.80 36.39 -5.66
N ILE A 185 4.07 37.31 -4.76
CA ILE A 185 3.84 38.73 -4.98
C ILE A 185 5.16 39.44 -4.74
N VAL A 186 5.60 40.24 -5.68
CA VAL A 186 6.78 41.05 -5.63
C VAL A 186 6.35 42.52 -5.57
N SER A 187 6.88 43.26 -4.62
CA SER A 187 6.71 44.71 -4.48
C SER A 187 8.06 45.40 -4.58
N VAL A 188 8.10 46.52 -5.26
CA VAL A 188 9.26 47.40 -5.30
C VAL A 188 9.10 48.43 -4.22
N ASP A 189 9.98 48.36 -3.21
CA ASP A 189 9.93 49.30 -2.09
C ASP A 189 10.44 50.68 -2.50
N ASN A 190 9.94 51.73 -1.87
CA ASN A 190 10.29 53.13 -2.09
C ASN A 190 9.97 53.66 -3.50
N TYR A 191 9.09 52.97 -4.24
CA TYR A 191 8.71 53.37 -5.60
C TYR A 191 7.94 54.69 -5.60
N ASP A 192 6.98 54.86 -4.69
CA ASP A 192 6.10 56.04 -4.59
C ASP A 192 6.93 57.29 -4.24
N ASP A 193 7.95 57.17 -3.37
CA ASP A 193 8.84 58.27 -3.03
C ASP A 193 9.65 58.75 -4.25
N LEU A 194 10.02 57.83 -5.14
CA LEU A 194 10.72 58.17 -6.38
C LEU A 194 9.80 58.80 -7.43
N GLU A 195 8.54 58.41 -7.49
CA GLU A 195 7.56 58.97 -8.45
C GLU A 195 7.33 60.46 -8.18
N ASP A 196 7.28 60.84 -6.92
CA ASP A 196 7.07 62.25 -6.51
C ASP A 196 8.27 63.18 -6.77
N GLU A 197 9.50 62.63 -6.78
CA GLU A 197 10.75 63.42 -6.88
C GLU A 197 11.40 63.39 -8.27
N THR A 198 10.88 62.56 -9.22
CA THR A 198 11.60 62.24 -10.46
C THR A 198 10.86 62.72 -11.70
N SER A 199 11.55 63.02 -12.81
CA SER A 199 10.93 63.41 -14.07
C SER A 199 10.21 62.23 -14.72
N GLU A 200 9.13 62.51 -15.51
CA GLU A 200 8.34 61.47 -16.25
C GLU A 200 9.23 60.59 -17.14
N SER A 201 10.32 61.15 -17.72
CA SER A 201 11.27 60.42 -18.56
C SER A 201 12.04 59.41 -17.73
N ASP A 202 12.53 59.79 -16.55
CA ASP A 202 13.34 58.94 -15.68
C ASP A 202 12.47 57.86 -15.04
N ILE A 203 11.21 58.19 -14.68
CA ILE A 203 10.22 57.18 -14.23
C ILE A 203 9.98 56.10 -15.29
N SER A 204 9.89 56.47 -16.58
CA SER A 204 9.77 55.50 -17.67
C SER A 204 10.97 54.53 -17.75
N HIS A 205 12.19 55.06 -17.52
CA HIS A 205 13.41 54.23 -17.46
C HIS A 205 13.42 53.29 -16.23
N ILE A 206 13.01 53.79 -15.08
CA ILE A 206 12.87 53.01 -13.85
C ILE A 206 11.85 51.88 -14.05
N ASN A 207 10.69 52.21 -14.61
CA ASN A 207 9.66 51.23 -14.93
C ASN A 207 10.13 50.12 -15.87
N SER A 208 10.92 50.51 -16.89
CA SER A 208 11.50 49.55 -17.83
C SER A 208 12.53 48.67 -17.16
N PHE A 209 13.36 49.21 -16.28
CA PHE A 209 14.34 48.45 -15.50
C PHE A 209 13.66 47.42 -14.61
N VAL A 210 12.68 47.83 -13.79
CA VAL A 210 11.94 46.96 -12.89
C VAL A 210 11.22 45.84 -13.66
N ALA A 211 10.49 46.21 -14.73
CA ALA A 211 9.77 45.25 -15.53
C ALA A 211 10.67 44.19 -16.19
N ASN A 212 11.83 44.66 -16.73
CA ASN A 212 12.80 43.76 -17.35
C ASN A 212 13.42 42.80 -16.33
N PHE A 213 13.85 43.35 -15.16
CA PHE A 213 14.43 42.53 -14.10
C PHE A 213 13.47 41.43 -13.62
N VAL A 214 12.22 41.79 -13.30
CA VAL A 214 11.22 40.79 -12.82
C VAL A 214 10.86 39.79 -13.94
N SER A 215 10.78 40.26 -15.19
CA SER A 215 10.53 39.36 -16.34
C SER A 215 11.69 38.38 -16.57
N GLU A 216 12.91 38.82 -16.47
CA GLU A 216 14.12 38.00 -16.62
C GLU A 216 14.20 36.97 -15.50
N PHE A 217 13.99 37.41 -14.27
CA PHE A 217 13.94 36.54 -13.09
C PHE A 217 12.86 35.46 -13.26
N ALA A 218 11.62 35.86 -13.65
CA ALA A 218 10.53 34.91 -13.88
C ALA A 218 10.85 33.94 -15.02
N GLY A 219 11.41 34.43 -16.12
CA GLY A 219 11.80 33.61 -17.26
C GLY A 219 12.91 32.59 -16.92
N LYS A 220 13.92 33.00 -16.14
CA LYS A 220 15.01 32.14 -15.68
C LYS A 220 14.50 30.94 -14.84
N HIS A 221 13.44 31.15 -14.08
CA HIS A 221 12.87 30.15 -13.19
C HIS A 221 11.57 29.53 -13.73
N ALA A 222 11.25 29.71 -15.01
CA ALA A 222 10.03 29.21 -15.68
C ALA A 222 8.73 29.60 -14.95
N MET A 223 8.70 30.81 -14.35
CA MET A 223 7.53 31.35 -13.69
C MET A 223 6.69 32.20 -14.67
N PHE A 224 5.39 32.15 -14.52
CA PHE A 224 4.53 33.13 -15.17
C PHE A 224 4.47 34.41 -14.33
N SER A 225 4.79 35.57 -14.93
CA SER A 225 4.73 36.87 -14.26
C SER A 225 3.66 37.75 -14.86
N ARG A 226 2.96 38.50 -14.01
CA ARG A 226 1.99 39.50 -14.41
C ARG A 226 2.16 40.77 -13.60
N ARG A 227 2.42 41.88 -14.28
CA ARG A 227 2.43 43.21 -13.64
C ARG A 227 0.99 43.64 -13.34
N VAL A 228 0.75 44.12 -12.11
CA VAL A 228 -0.56 44.58 -11.62
C VAL A 228 -0.59 46.08 -11.41
N SER A 229 0.53 46.64 -10.90
CA SER A 229 0.72 48.08 -10.76
C SER A 229 2.16 48.42 -11.16
N MET A 230 2.56 49.69 -11.02
CA MET A 230 3.90 50.12 -11.38
C MET A 230 4.97 49.46 -10.53
N ASP A 231 4.67 49.22 -9.27
CA ASP A 231 5.52 48.66 -8.22
C ASP A 231 5.27 47.18 -7.94
N ARG A 232 4.17 46.56 -8.46
CA ARG A 232 3.74 45.24 -8.01
C ARG A 232 3.55 44.25 -9.14
N PHE A 233 4.05 43.01 -8.91
CA PHE A 233 3.98 41.89 -9.83
C PHE A 233 3.45 40.65 -9.11
N TYR A 234 2.62 39.86 -9.81
CA TYR A 234 2.24 38.51 -9.40
C TYR A 234 3.11 37.49 -10.15
N LEU A 235 3.56 36.48 -9.43
CA LEU A 235 4.30 35.32 -9.95
C LEU A 235 3.48 34.08 -9.70
N PHE A 236 3.42 33.21 -10.71
CA PHE A 236 2.74 31.93 -10.62
C PHE A 236 3.73 30.83 -11.00
N THR A 237 3.88 29.84 -10.15
CA THR A 237 4.81 28.75 -10.32
C THR A 237 4.37 27.52 -9.51
N ASP A 238 5.24 26.53 -9.36
CA ASP A 238 5.05 25.37 -8.51
C ASP A 238 5.97 25.37 -7.28
N TYR A 239 5.74 24.39 -6.39
CA TYR A 239 6.51 24.28 -5.15
C TYR A 239 7.99 23.96 -5.39
N THR A 240 8.33 23.24 -6.46
CA THR A 240 9.72 22.91 -6.79
C THR A 240 10.55 24.18 -6.99
N VAL A 241 9.99 25.16 -7.70
CA VAL A 241 10.65 26.44 -7.94
C VAL A 241 10.77 27.22 -6.64
N LEU A 242 9.72 27.29 -5.83
CA LEU A 242 9.77 27.97 -4.53
C LEU A 242 10.81 27.34 -3.60
N GLU A 243 10.90 26.02 -3.54
CA GLU A 243 11.91 25.31 -2.77
C GLU A 243 13.33 25.67 -3.22
N GLY A 244 13.54 25.77 -4.54
CA GLY A 244 14.80 26.27 -5.11
C GLY A 244 15.15 27.68 -4.64
N LEU A 245 14.18 28.60 -4.66
CA LEU A 245 14.36 29.96 -4.17
C LEU A 245 14.65 30.03 -2.67
N MET A 246 14.00 29.20 -1.86
CA MET A 246 14.27 29.09 -0.42
C MET A 246 15.68 28.56 -0.14
N ASN A 247 16.13 27.55 -0.90
CA ASN A 247 17.47 26.99 -0.78
C ASN A 247 18.56 28.03 -1.17
N ASP A 248 18.28 28.84 -2.18
CA ASP A 248 19.10 29.97 -2.64
C ASP A 248 18.95 31.23 -1.74
N LYS A 249 18.12 31.15 -0.69
CA LYS A 249 17.85 32.25 0.26
C LYS A 249 17.34 33.51 -0.42
N PHE A 250 16.62 33.37 -1.52
CA PHE A 250 16.10 34.50 -2.31
C PHE A 250 17.18 35.49 -2.75
N SER A 251 18.31 35.00 -3.23
CA SER A 251 19.45 35.80 -3.69
C SER A 251 19.08 36.84 -4.74
N VAL A 252 17.98 36.70 -5.42
CA VAL A 252 17.40 37.65 -6.36
C VAL A 252 17.15 39.02 -5.73
N ILE A 253 16.81 39.10 -4.44
CA ILE A 253 16.60 40.37 -3.72
C ILE A 253 17.90 41.17 -3.65
N ASP A 254 19.01 40.48 -3.33
CA ASP A 254 20.32 41.10 -3.27
C ASP A 254 20.81 41.50 -4.68
N ALA A 255 20.57 40.65 -5.69
CA ALA A 255 20.90 40.98 -7.08
C ALA A 255 20.15 42.21 -7.56
N PHE A 256 18.88 42.36 -7.27
CA PHE A 256 18.12 43.57 -7.60
C PHE A 256 18.68 44.81 -6.93
N ARG A 257 18.97 44.69 -5.62
CA ARG A 257 19.55 45.80 -4.83
C ARG A 257 20.88 46.27 -5.41
N GLU A 258 21.75 45.37 -5.82
CA GLU A 258 23.04 45.75 -6.44
C GLU A 258 22.86 46.40 -7.82
N GLU A 259 21.95 45.91 -8.66
CA GLU A 259 21.65 46.54 -9.95
C GLU A 259 20.99 47.89 -9.80
N ALA A 260 20.06 48.08 -8.86
CA ALA A 260 19.45 49.37 -8.55
C ALA A 260 20.52 50.38 -8.07
N LYS A 261 21.43 49.94 -7.19
CA LYS A 261 22.54 50.75 -6.69
C LYS A 261 23.50 51.22 -7.80
N GLN A 262 23.83 50.35 -8.76
CA GLN A 262 24.63 50.70 -9.93
C GLN A 262 23.98 51.82 -10.77
N ARG A 263 22.64 51.89 -10.76
CA ARG A 263 21.84 52.92 -11.43
C ARG A 263 21.55 54.11 -10.54
N GLN A 264 22.08 54.13 -9.31
CA GLN A 264 21.84 55.16 -8.30
C GLN A 264 20.37 55.29 -7.88
N LEU A 265 19.61 54.17 -7.95
CA LEU A 265 18.20 54.09 -7.55
C LEU A 265 18.12 53.49 -6.13
N PRO A 266 17.41 54.16 -5.18
CA PRO A 266 17.20 53.67 -3.82
C PRO A 266 16.06 52.65 -3.75
N LEU A 267 16.03 51.71 -4.67
CA LEU A 267 14.97 50.68 -4.76
C LEU A 267 15.41 49.34 -4.14
N THR A 268 14.49 48.71 -3.47
CA THR A 268 14.62 47.33 -3.00
C THR A 268 13.40 46.52 -3.39
N LEU A 269 13.49 45.21 -3.24
CA LEU A 269 12.35 44.30 -3.48
C LEU A 269 11.94 43.65 -2.17
N SER A 270 10.61 43.60 -1.97
CA SER A 270 9.95 42.71 -1.00
C SER A 270 9.20 41.64 -1.72
N MET A 271 9.26 40.39 -1.21
CA MET A 271 8.62 39.26 -1.82
C MET A 271 7.79 38.46 -0.79
N GLY A 272 6.59 38.10 -1.16
CA GLY A 272 5.73 37.20 -0.37
C GLY A 272 5.26 36.04 -1.21
N PHE A 273 5.53 34.80 -0.76
CA PHE A 273 5.09 33.59 -1.43
C PHE A 273 4.17 32.79 -0.54
N SER A 274 3.24 32.07 -1.16
CA SER A 274 2.39 31.07 -0.52
C SER A 274 2.09 29.93 -1.47
N TYR A 275 1.86 28.74 -0.91
CA TYR A 275 1.53 27.53 -1.64
C TYR A 275 0.50 26.71 -0.87
N GLY A 276 -0.16 25.78 -1.52
CA GLY A 276 -1.07 24.85 -0.87
C GLY A 276 -2.03 24.15 -1.84
N ASP A 277 -2.81 23.24 -1.27
CA ASP A 277 -3.84 22.48 -1.98
C ASP A 277 -5.19 23.21 -2.01
N GLY A 278 -5.24 24.43 -1.47
CA GLY A 278 -6.44 25.22 -1.32
C GLY A 278 -6.85 26.00 -2.57
N ASN A 279 -7.89 26.81 -2.42
CA ASN A 279 -8.32 27.73 -3.47
C ASN A 279 -7.23 28.78 -3.73
N HIS A 280 -6.98 29.12 -4.99
CA HIS A 280 -6.00 30.15 -5.41
C HIS A 280 -6.21 31.50 -4.73
N ASP A 281 -7.48 31.86 -4.40
CA ASP A 281 -7.80 33.07 -3.65
C ASP A 281 -7.21 33.04 -2.23
N GLU A 282 -7.28 31.91 -1.55
CA GLU A 282 -6.68 31.74 -0.20
C GLU A 282 -5.16 31.79 -0.27
N ILE A 283 -4.56 31.09 -1.24
CA ILE A 283 -3.11 31.11 -1.46
C ILE A 283 -2.67 32.55 -1.74
N GLY A 284 -3.38 33.30 -2.59
CA GLY A 284 -3.07 34.69 -2.90
C GLY A 284 -3.18 35.63 -1.69
N LYS A 285 -4.17 35.44 -0.84
CA LYS A 285 -4.32 36.22 0.41
C LYS A 285 -3.16 36.00 1.38
N VAL A 286 -2.70 34.75 1.52
CA VAL A 286 -1.54 34.42 2.36
C VAL A 286 -0.25 34.97 1.76
N ALA A 287 -0.08 34.90 0.43
CA ALA A 287 1.06 35.51 -0.24
C ALA A 287 1.13 37.03 0.02
N LEU A 288 -0.02 37.72 -0.05
CA LEU A 288 -0.11 39.14 0.28
C LEU A 288 0.23 39.44 1.74
N LEU A 289 -0.24 38.59 2.67
CA LEU A 289 0.11 38.73 4.08
C LEU A 289 1.62 38.58 4.30
N ASN A 290 2.24 37.59 3.64
CA ASN A 290 3.67 37.37 3.71
C ASN A 290 4.46 38.53 3.10
N LEU A 291 3.99 39.14 2.00
CA LEU A 291 4.56 40.33 1.43
C LEU A 291 4.55 41.49 2.44
N ASN A 292 3.38 41.79 3.04
CA ASN A 292 3.26 42.86 4.02
C ASN A 292 4.21 42.66 5.20
N LEU A 293 4.44 41.41 5.62
CA LEU A 293 5.42 41.08 6.66
C LEU A 293 6.88 41.29 6.21
N ALA A 294 7.19 41.10 4.92
CA ALA A 294 8.48 41.33 4.35
C ALA A 294 8.76 42.87 4.25
N GLU A 295 7.81 43.66 3.75
CA GLU A 295 7.88 45.10 3.65
C GLU A 295 8.17 45.78 5.04
N VAL A 296 7.47 45.32 6.09
CA VAL A 296 7.71 45.84 7.47
C VAL A 296 9.11 45.52 7.98
N ARG A 297 9.77 44.49 7.49
CA ARG A 297 11.13 44.10 7.89
C ARG A 297 12.19 44.76 7.06
N GLY A 298 11.82 45.48 6.01
CA GLY A 298 12.77 46.26 5.15
C GLY A 298 13.31 45.44 3.98
N GLY A 299 12.52 44.49 3.46
CA GLY A 299 12.86 43.73 2.26
C GLY A 299 13.87 42.61 2.48
#